data_b370c0055dd5be898a8325be0c1d8199
#
_entry.id   b370c0055dd5be898a8325be0c1d8199
#
_cell.length_a   1.000
_cell.length_b   1.000
_cell.length_c   1.000
_cell.angle_alpha   90.00
_cell.angle_beta   90.00
_cell.angle_gamma   90.00
#
_symmetry.space_group_name_H-M   'P 1'
#
loop_
_entity.id
_entity.type
_entity.pdbx_description
1 polymer ?
#
loop_
_entity_poly.entity_id
_entity_poly.type
_entity_poly.pdbx_seq_one_letter_code
_entity_poly.pdbx_strand_id
1 'polypeptide(L)'
;MESTIDVLKNRRSVKSFKDNQISKEDLESILSAAKNAPSGMNLQSPKILVIQRKKIIERLSQWNKSFYPKEIVDSLPDDFDPFYNAPTLLIILVDKNVNTCVEDGSLVIGNILNAASSLGIGSCWIHRAREEFDSLQGKELLKVWGLSEDYIGVGHVVLGYPNDEFTFNKKEIKEDYVVYVDDLI
;
A
#
# COMPACT_ATOMS: atom_id res chain seq x y z
N MET A 1 12.47 20.11 9.83
CA MET A 1 12.30 18.85 9.08
C MET A 1 12.41 17.73 10.09
N GLU A 2 11.41 16.86 10.15
CA GLU A 2 11.41 15.69 11.06
C GLU A 2 12.55 14.75 10.65
N SER A 3 13.23 14.11 11.62
CA SER A 3 14.29 13.16 11.29
C SER A 3 13.70 11.88 10.68
N THR A 4 14.48 11.14 9.88
CA THR A 4 14.03 9.85 9.32
C THR A 4 13.55 8.89 10.41
N ILE A 5 14.21 8.86 11.56
CA ILE A 5 13.82 8.01 12.70
C ILE A 5 12.48 8.45 13.27
N ASP A 6 12.21 9.74 13.37
CA ASP A 6 10.94 10.25 13.87
C ASP A 6 9.80 9.90 12.90
N VAL A 7 10.01 10.04 11.58
CA VAL A 7 9.05 9.60 10.55
C VAL A 7 8.71 8.12 10.73
N LEU A 8 9.71 7.25 10.87
CA LEU A 8 9.52 5.81 11.05
C LEU A 8 8.73 5.49 12.34
N LYS A 9 9.01 6.22 13.43
CA LYS A 9 8.32 6.02 14.72
C LYS A 9 6.90 6.57 14.72
N ASN A 10 6.67 7.68 14.05
CA ASN A 10 5.42 8.45 14.14
C ASN A 10 4.41 8.11 13.03
N ARG A 11 4.88 7.55 11.89
CA ARG A 11 3.98 7.17 10.81
C ARG A 11 2.83 6.27 11.29
N ARG A 12 1.62 6.62 10.89
CA ARG A 12 0.40 5.84 11.15
C ARG A 12 -0.37 5.63 9.85
N SER A 13 -1.22 4.60 9.83
CA SER A 13 -2.18 4.39 8.75
C SER A 13 -3.31 5.40 8.86
N VAL A 14 -3.54 6.15 7.77
CA VAL A 14 -4.64 7.11 7.63
C VAL A 14 -5.78 6.42 6.91
N LYS A 15 -6.99 6.57 7.44
CA LYS A 15 -8.22 5.92 6.95
C LYS A 15 -9.36 6.91 6.71
N SER A 16 -9.03 8.20 6.58
CA SER A 16 -9.97 9.26 6.25
C SER A 16 -9.23 10.36 5.52
N PHE A 17 -9.67 10.70 4.32
CA PHE A 17 -8.94 11.57 3.40
C PHE A 17 -9.82 12.70 2.91
N LYS A 18 -9.19 13.84 2.58
CA LYS A 18 -9.80 14.94 1.83
C LYS A 18 -9.97 14.53 0.36
N ASP A 19 -10.94 15.10 -0.31
CA ASP A 19 -11.24 14.78 -1.73
C ASP A 19 -10.18 15.30 -2.72
N ASN A 20 -9.36 16.27 -2.31
CA ASN A 20 -8.36 16.86 -3.19
C ASN A 20 -7.17 15.93 -3.42
N GLN A 21 -6.72 15.89 -4.68
CA GLN A 21 -5.54 15.12 -5.06
C GLN A 21 -4.27 15.67 -4.37
N ILE A 22 -3.33 14.77 -4.10
CA ILE A 22 -1.96 15.15 -3.74
C ILE A 22 -1.29 15.84 -4.94
N SER A 23 -0.33 16.72 -4.66
CA SER A 23 0.39 17.41 -5.73
C SER A 23 1.18 16.41 -6.60
N LYS A 24 1.41 16.76 -7.86
CA LYS A 24 2.24 15.94 -8.74
C LYS A 24 3.67 15.84 -8.21
N GLU A 25 4.19 16.90 -7.63
CA GLU A 25 5.53 16.95 -7.05
C GLU A 25 5.68 15.98 -5.86
N ASP A 26 4.70 15.97 -4.97
CA ASP A 26 4.67 15.04 -3.84
C ASP A 26 4.56 13.59 -4.32
N LEU A 27 3.69 13.32 -5.29
CA LEU A 27 3.56 11.99 -5.87
C LEU A 27 4.88 11.51 -6.48
N GLU A 28 5.55 12.34 -7.27
CA GLU A 28 6.84 11.99 -7.88
C GLU A 28 7.93 11.78 -6.82
N SER A 29 7.92 12.55 -5.73
CA SER A 29 8.84 12.37 -4.60
C SER A 29 8.62 11.02 -3.91
N ILE A 30 7.35 10.65 -3.67
CA ILE A 30 6.98 9.33 -3.11
C ILE A 30 7.42 8.20 -4.05
N LEU A 31 7.13 8.32 -5.35
CA LEU A 31 7.51 7.32 -6.34
C LEU A 31 9.04 7.20 -6.49
N SER A 32 9.76 8.31 -6.35
CA SER A 32 11.23 8.30 -6.34
C SER A 32 11.76 7.51 -5.15
N ALA A 33 11.24 7.74 -3.94
CA ALA A 33 11.61 6.97 -2.76
C ALA A 33 11.28 5.48 -2.92
N ALA A 34 10.11 5.17 -3.48
CA ALA A 34 9.66 3.81 -3.75
C ALA A 34 10.61 3.05 -4.67
N LYS A 35 11.04 3.68 -5.78
CA LYS A 35 11.99 3.12 -6.76
C LYS A 35 13.38 2.84 -6.18
N ASN A 36 13.73 3.48 -5.07
CA ASN A 36 15.00 3.27 -4.37
C ASN A 36 14.92 2.21 -3.26
N ALA A 37 13.81 1.49 -3.14
CA ALA A 37 13.74 0.33 -2.25
C ALA A 37 14.75 -0.74 -2.71
N PRO A 38 15.45 -1.43 -1.79
CA PRO A 38 16.31 -2.54 -2.16
C PRO A 38 15.49 -3.71 -2.71
N SER A 39 16.13 -4.52 -3.58
CA SER A 39 15.54 -5.76 -4.09
C SER A 39 16.58 -6.86 -4.13
N GLY A 40 16.16 -8.11 -4.01
CA GLY A 40 17.06 -9.25 -4.08
C GLY A 40 17.87 -9.23 -5.38
N MET A 41 19.20 -9.34 -5.25
CA MET A 41 20.16 -9.25 -6.36
C MET A 41 19.98 -8.03 -7.28
N ASN A 42 19.32 -6.98 -6.79
CA ASN A 42 18.95 -5.78 -7.55
C ASN A 42 18.11 -6.08 -8.81
N LEU A 43 17.24 -7.08 -8.75
CA LEU A 43 16.42 -7.50 -9.90
C LEU A 43 15.29 -6.52 -10.20
N GLN A 44 14.92 -5.64 -9.27
CA GLN A 44 13.95 -4.55 -9.45
C GLN A 44 12.62 -5.03 -10.07
N SER A 45 12.14 -6.19 -9.60
CA SER A 45 10.93 -6.83 -10.12
C SER A 45 9.63 -6.07 -9.85
N PRO A 46 9.49 -5.26 -8.78
CA PRO A 46 8.23 -4.58 -8.49
C PRO A 46 7.80 -3.60 -9.59
N LYS A 47 6.49 -3.57 -9.84
CA LYS A 47 5.80 -2.56 -10.65
C LYS A 47 4.84 -1.78 -9.78
N ILE A 48 4.83 -0.47 -9.95
CA ILE A 48 3.92 0.44 -9.25
C ILE A 48 2.93 0.99 -10.27
N LEU A 49 1.67 0.64 -10.15
CA LEU A 49 0.61 1.20 -10.98
C LEU A 49 -0.02 2.37 -10.24
N VAL A 50 -0.09 3.53 -10.87
CA VAL A 50 -0.64 4.76 -10.29
C VAL A 50 -2.02 5.02 -10.86
N ILE A 51 -3.02 5.18 -10.00
CA ILE A 51 -4.41 5.42 -10.37
C ILE A 51 -4.94 6.62 -9.58
N GLN A 52 -5.38 7.65 -10.31
CA GLN A 52 -5.95 8.88 -9.74
C GLN A 52 -7.35 9.19 -10.29
N ARG A 53 -7.88 8.35 -11.18
CA ARG A 53 -9.22 8.50 -11.71
C ARG A 53 -10.24 7.90 -10.75
N LYS A 54 -11.02 8.76 -10.07
CA LYS A 54 -12.00 8.39 -9.03
C LYS A 54 -12.85 7.16 -9.42
N LYS A 55 -13.48 7.18 -10.61
CA LYS A 55 -14.32 6.07 -11.08
C LYS A 55 -13.58 4.73 -11.21
N ILE A 56 -12.26 4.75 -11.47
CA ILE A 56 -11.46 3.53 -11.53
C ILE A 56 -11.15 3.05 -10.12
N ILE A 57 -10.78 3.95 -9.21
CA ILE A 57 -10.53 3.64 -7.80
C ILE A 57 -11.79 3.02 -7.18
N GLU A 58 -12.96 3.62 -7.36
CA GLU A 58 -14.24 3.11 -6.88
C GLU A 58 -14.53 1.67 -7.37
N ARG A 59 -14.29 1.40 -8.66
CA ARG A 59 -14.47 0.04 -9.22
C ARG A 59 -13.50 -0.97 -8.62
N LEU A 60 -12.24 -0.59 -8.46
CA LEU A 60 -11.22 -1.44 -7.85
C LEU A 60 -11.50 -1.65 -6.36
N SER A 61 -12.02 -0.66 -5.67
CA SER A 61 -12.44 -0.78 -4.28
C SER A 61 -13.58 -1.81 -4.12
N GLN A 62 -14.60 -1.75 -4.96
CA GLN A 62 -15.68 -2.75 -4.93
C GLN A 62 -15.16 -4.15 -5.27
N TRP A 63 -14.22 -4.25 -6.21
CA TRP A 63 -13.58 -5.52 -6.53
C TRP A 63 -12.75 -6.04 -5.33
N ASN A 64 -11.97 -5.19 -4.66
CA ASN A 64 -11.26 -5.51 -3.43
C ASN A 64 -12.22 -6.02 -2.34
N LYS A 65 -13.34 -5.31 -2.12
CA LYS A 65 -14.37 -5.68 -1.13
C LYS A 65 -14.94 -7.07 -1.40
N SER A 66 -15.03 -7.50 -2.66
CA SER A 66 -15.58 -8.83 -3.02
C SER A 66 -14.73 -10.01 -2.55
N PHE A 67 -13.46 -9.77 -2.18
CA PHE A 67 -12.56 -10.78 -1.61
C PHE A 67 -12.57 -10.83 -0.07
N TYR A 68 -13.40 -10.01 0.58
CA TYR A 68 -13.56 -10.10 2.03
C TYR A 68 -14.44 -11.31 2.40
N PRO A 69 -14.13 -12.03 3.50
CA PRO A 69 -15.03 -13.03 4.04
C PRO A 69 -16.41 -12.43 4.32
N LYS A 70 -17.46 -13.21 4.05
CA LYS A 70 -18.85 -12.74 4.19
C LYS A 70 -19.13 -12.20 5.60
N GLU A 71 -18.62 -12.88 6.63
CA GLU A 71 -18.79 -12.50 8.03
C GLU A 71 -18.19 -11.13 8.33
N ILE A 72 -17.10 -10.78 7.64
CA ILE A 72 -16.49 -9.45 7.74
C ILE A 72 -17.35 -8.42 7.04
N VAL A 73 -17.80 -8.71 5.80
CA VAL A 73 -18.68 -7.79 5.05
C VAL A 73 -19.95 -7.49 5.81
N ASP A 74 -20.59 -8.51 6.38
CA ASP A 74 -21.84 -8.39 7.15
C ASP A 74 -21.67 -7.56 8.46
N SER A 75 -20.44 -7.40 8.94
CA SER A 75 -20.11 -6.60 10.13
C SER A 75 -19.70 -5.15 9.83
N LEU A 76 -19.50 -4.81 8.56
CA LEU A 76 -19.06 -3.48 8.13
C LEU A 76 -20.27 -2.60 7.79
N PRO A 77 -20.14 -1.26 7.88
CA PRO A 77 -21.16 -0.36 7.36
C PRO A 77 -21.44 -0.61 5.88
N ASP A 78 -22.67 -0.38 5.44
CA ASP A 78 -23.09 -0.60 4.03
C ASP A 78 -22.25 0.22 3.04
N ASP A 79 -21.87 1.45 3.45
CA ASP A 79 -21.06 2.39 2.69
C ASP A 79 -19.55 2.20 2.88
N PHE A 80 -19.13 1.13 3.55
CA PHE A 80 -17.70 0.87 3.77
C PHE A 80 -16.95 0.72 2.44
N ASP A 81 -15.94 1.57 2.27
CA ASP A 81 -14.97 1.56 1.17
C ASP A 81 -13.60 1.07 1.67
N PRO A 82 -13.09 -0.08 1.19
CA PRO A 82 -11.75 -0.58 1.53
C PRO A 82 -10.62 0.42 1.27
N PHE A 83 -10.78 1.33 0.31
CA PHE A 83 -9.80 2.35 -0.04
C PHE A 83 -10.04 3.69 0.64
N TYR A 84 -11.04 3.76 1.56
CA TYR A 84 -11.35 4.92 2.39
C TYR A 84 -11.59 6.21 1.59
N ASN A 85 -12.14 6.10 0.39
CA ASN A 85 -12.38 7.21 -0.56
C ASN A 85 -11.10 8.02 -0.86
N ALA A 86 -9.93 7.42 -0.75
CA ALA A 86 -8.67 8.09 -1.03
C ALA A 86 -8.56 8.49 -2.51
N PRO A 87 -8.03 9.71 -2.82
CA PRO A 87 -7.99 10.23 -4.19
C PRO A 87 -6.89 9.58 -5.05
N THR A 88 -5.91 8.93 -4.46
CA THR A 88 -4.82 8.24 -5.17
C THR A 88 -4.66 6.82 -4.67
N LEU A 89 -4.58 5.88 -5.61
CA LEU A 89 -4.32 4.46 -5.38
C LEU A 89 -3.04 4.05 -6.09
N LEU A 90 -2.15 3.37 -5.38
CA LEU A 90 -1.01 2.66 -5.93
C LEU A 90 -1.24 1.15 -5.80
N ILE A 91 -1.01 0.40 -6.88
CA ILE A 91 -1.03 -1.07 -6.84
C ILE A 91 0.41 -1.55 -7.00
N ILE A 92 0.88 -2.36 -6.08
CA ILE A 92 2.21 -2.93 -6.11
C ILE A 92 2.13 -4.37 -6.55
N LEU A 93 2.67 -4.63 -7.73
CA LEU A 93 2.78 -5.94 -8.36
C LEU A 93 4.24 -6.38 -8.40
N VAL A 94 4.47 -7.69 -8.39
CA VAL A 94 5.81 -8.30 -8.47
C VAL A 94 5.79 -9.51 -9.38
N ASP A 95 6.91 -9.80 -10.05
CA ASP A 95 7.07 -11.01 -10.85
C ASP A 95 7.24 -12.22 -9.92
N LYS A 96 6.29 -13.16 -9.95
CA LYS A 96 6.30 -14.38 -9.14
C LYS A 96 7.51 -15.30 -9.36
N ASN A 97 8.22 -15.14 -10.47
CA ASN A 97 9.40 -15.92 -10.81
C ASN A 97 10.68 -15.43 -10.08
N VAL A 98 10.60 -14.30 -9.38
CA VAL A 98 11.68 -13.77 -8.54
C VAL A 98 11.47 -14.26 -7.10
N ASN A 99 12.46 -14.97 -6.57
CA ASN A 99 12.35 -15.61 -5.24
C ASN A 99 12.04 -14.65 -4.08
N THR A 100 12.55 -13.42 -4.16
CA THR A 100 12.35 -12.37 -3.13
C THR A 100 11.23 -11.41 -3.49
N CYS A 101 10.35 -11.78 -4.42
CA CYS A 101 9.40 -10.84 -5.02
C CYS A 101 8.46 -10.18 -3.98
N VAL A 102 7.94 -10.94 -3.03
CA VAL A 102 7.02 -10.41 -2.01
C VAL A 102 7.75 -9.46 -1.05
N GLU A 103 8.95 -9.81 -0.63
CA GLU A 103 9.81 -8.99 0.22
C GLU A 103 10.18 -7.68 -0.50
N ASP A 104 10.60 -7.77 -1.77
CA ASP A 104 10.93 -6.61 -2.60
C ASP A 104 9.72 -5.66 -2.72
N GLY A 105 8.54 -6.20 -3.03
CA GLY A 105 7.31 -5.42 -3.10
C GLY A 105 6.91 -4.81 -1.76
N SER A 106 7.13 -5.52 -0.65
CA SER A 106 6.86 -5.03 0.70
C SER A 106 7.78 -3.87 1.09
N LEU A 107 9.06 -3.93 0.69
CA LEU A 107 10.00 -2.83 0.90
C LEU A 107 9.62 -1.59 0.08
N VAL A 108 9.16 -1.77 -1.17
CA VAL A 108 8.59 -0.68 -1.99
C VAL A 108 7.43 -0.02 -1.25
N ILE A 109 6.48 -0.80 -0.74
CA ILE A 109 5.35 -0.27 0.04
C ILE A 109 5.86 0.47 1.28
N GLY A 110 6.80 -0.11 2.03
CA GLY A 110 7.39 0.54 3.20
C GLY A 110 7.97 1.91 2.87
N ASN A 111 8.73 2.03 1.77
CA ASN A 111 9.26 3.31 1.30
C ASN A 111 8.16 4.31 0.93
N ILE A 112 7.10 3.87 0.24
CA ILE A 112 5.94 4.72 -0.10
C ILE A 112 5.31 5.29 1.18
N LEU A 113 5.02 4.43 2.16
CA LEU A 113 4.36 4.84 3.41
C LEU A 113 5.19 5.85 4.19
N ASN A 114 6.52 5.65 4.27
CA ASN A 114 7.43 6.52 4.99
C ASN A 114 7.63 7.86 4.26
N ALA A 115 7.81 7.83 2.93
CA ALA A 115 7.92 9.04 2.12
C ALA A 115 6.64 9.88 2.18
N ALA A 116 5.46 9.28 2.07
CA ALA A 116 4.19 9.98 2.24
C ALA A 116 4.12 10.68 3.61
N SER A 117 4.45 9.95 4.68
CA SER A 117 4.45 10.52 6.04
C SER A 117 5.40 11.71 6.18
N SER A 118 6.60 11.66 5.60
CA SER A 118 7.57 12.76 5.65
C SER A 118 7.10 14.03 4.93
N LEU A 119 6.14 13.88 4.02
CA LEU A 119 5.53 14.99 3.26
C LEU A 119 4.17 15.44 3.86
N GLY A 120 3.76 14.89 5.01
CA GLY A 120 2.45 15.17 5.61
C GLY A 120 1.28 14.55 4.84
N ILE A 121 1.55 13.58 3.97
CA ILE A 121 0.54 12.85 3.20
C ILE A 121 0.14 11.60 3.96
N GLY A 122 -1.17 11.40 4.11
CA GLY A 122 -1.75 10.20 4.68
C GLY A 122 -1.61 9.01 3.75
N SER A 123 -1.35 7.84 4.33
CA SER A 123 -1.23 6.59 3.58
C SER A 123 -1.73 5.39 4.39
N CYS A 124 -2.20 4.36 3.68
CA CYS A 124 -2.55 3.09 4.28
C CYS A 124 -2.25 1.95 3.31
N TRP A 125 -1.67 0.85 3.83
CA TRP A 125 -1.56 -0.40 3.09
C TRP A 125 -2.91 -1.13 3.14
N ILE A 126 -3.45 -1.48 1.98
CA ILE A 126 -4.68 -2.25 1.85
C ILE A 126 -4.35 -3.64 1.31
N HIS A 127 -4.95 -4.64 1.90
CA HIS A 127 -4.77 -6.05 1.56
C HIS A 127 -5.57 -6.47 0.31
N ARG A 128 -5.54 -7.75 -0.02
CA ARG A 128 -6.28 -8.47 -1.06
C ARG A 128 -5.74 -8.33 -2.49
N ALA A 129 -4.70 -7.54 -2.73
CA ALA A 129 -4.07 -7.49 -4.06
C ALA A 129 -3.61 -8.88 -4.54
N ARG A 130 -3.22 -9.79 -3.62
CA ARG A 130 -2.82 -11.15 -3.98
C ARG A 130 -3.98 -11.90 -4.60
N GLU A 131 -5.10 -11.97 -3.88
CA GLU A 131 -6.30 -12.68 -4.31
C GLU A 131 -6.87 -12.08 -5.59
N GLU A 132 -6.84 -10.75 -5.71
CA GLU A 132 -7.30 -10.04 -6.91
C GLU A 132 -6.51 -10.47 -8.14
N PHE A 133 -5.19 -10.37 -8.11
CA PHE A 133 -4.35 -10.64 -9.29
C PHE A 133 -4.04 -12.13 -9.50
N ASP A 134 -4.38 -13.01 -8.57
CA ASP A 134 -4.41 -14.46 -8.79
C ASP A 134 -5.74 -14.91 -9.45
N SER A 135 -6.80 -14.09 -9.43
CA SER A 135 -8.09 -14.38 -10.05
C SER A 135 -8.04 -14.29 -11.59
N LEU A 136 -9.01 -14.93 -12.28
CA LEU A 136 -9.16 -14.81 -13.73
C LEU A 136 -9.34 -13.36 -14.18
N GLN A 137 -10.17 -12.60 -13.47
CA GLN A 137 -10.38 -11.18 -13.76
C GLN A 137 -9.08 -10.36 -13.60
N GLY A 138 -8.27 -10.67 -12.59
CA GLY A 138 -6.97 -10.04 -12.39
C GLY A 138 -6.00 -10.33 -13.52
N LYS A 139 -5.95 -11.58 -14.01
CA LYS A 139 -5.12 -11.95 -15.14
C LYS A 139 -5.54 -11.24 -16.44
N GLU A 140 -6.84 -11.11 -16.66
CA GLU A 140 -7.36 -10.33 -17.81
C GLU A 140 -6.97 -8.85 -17.68
N LEU A 141 -7.07 -8.29 -16.47
CA LEU A 141 -6.70 -6.90 -16.23
C LEU A 141 -5.21 -6.64 -16.45
N LEU A 142 -4.33 -7.56 -16.04
CA LEU A 142 -2.90 -7.50 -16.34
C LEU A 142 -2.65 -7.44 -17.84
N LYS A 143 -3.33 -8.28 -18.65
CA LYS A 143 -3.23 -8.24 -20.12
C LYS A 143 -3.66 -6.89 -20.69
N VAL A 144 -4.78 -6.35 -20.22
CA VAL A 144 -5.26 -5.01 -20.65
C VAL A 144 -4.24 -3.92 -20.36
N TRP A 145 -3.50 -4.05 -19.26
CA TRP A 145 -2.42 -3.10 -18.90
C TRP A 145 -1.08 -3.40 -19.56
N GLY A 146 -1.00 -4.43 -20.42
CA GLY A 146 0.22 -4.82 -21.11
C GLY A 146 1.25 -5.48 -20.20
N LEU A 147 0.81 -6.10 -19.10
CA LEU A 147 1.65 -6.80 -18.15
C LEU A 147 1.53 -8.32 -18.30
N SER A 148 2.60 -9.05 -17.95
CA SER A 148 2.59 -10.51 -17.91
C SER A 148 1.61 -11.04 -16.85
N GLU A 149 1.00 -12.19 -17.11
CA GLU A 149 0.20 -12.94 -16.13
C GLU A 149 1.03 -13.50 -14.97
N ASP A 150 2.36 -13.44 -15.06
CA ASP A 150 3.27 -13.82 -13.99
C ASP A 150 3.33 -12.79 -12.86
N TYR A 151 2.78 -11.59 -13.07
CA TYR A 151 2.65 -10.62 -12.00
C TYR A 151 1.58 -11.04 -11.00
N ILE A 152 1.93 -10.88 -9.73
CA ILE A 152 1.06 -11.10 -8.56
C ILE A 152 0.99 -9.83 -7.72
N GLY A 153 -0.11 -9.65 -7.00
CA GLY A 153 -0.29 -8.50 -6.11
C GLY A 153 0.43 -8.68 -4.77
N VAL A 154 1.10 -7.63 -4.30
CA VAL A 154 1.63 -7.56 -2.92
C VAL A 154 0.69 -6.76 -2.03
N GLY A 155 0.20 -5.64 -2.52
CA GLY A 155 -0.72 -4.79 -1.78
C GLY A 155 -1.11 -3.56 -2.58
N HIS A 156 -2.12 -2.88 -2.05
CA HIS A 156 -2.46 -1.52 -2.49
C HIS A 156 -1.94 -0.52 -1.48
N VAL A 157 -1.61 0.67 -1.92
CA VAL A 157 -1.38 1.82 -1.04
C VAL A 157 -2.30 2.95 -1.46
N VAL A 158 -3.14 3.39 -0.54
CA VAL A 158 -3.96 4.60 -0.72
C VAL A 158 -3.20 5.80 -0.20
N LEU A 159 -3.34 6.94 -0.91
CA LEU A 159 -2.66 8.19 -0.59
C LEU A 159 -3.66 9.36 -0.69
N GLY A 160 -3.53 10.33 0.20
CA GLY A 160 -4.30 11.57 0.20
C GLY A 160 -3.94 12.46 1.39
N TYR A 161 -4.43 13.69 1.39
CA TYR A 161 -4.31 14.52 2.58
C TYR A 161 -5.28 14.03 3.66
N PRO A 162 -4.81 13.82 4.93
CA PRO A 162 -5.70 13.42 6.01
C PRO A 162 -6.82 14.43 6.23
N ASN A 163 -8.02 13.96 6.60
CA ASN A 163 -9.06 14.86 7.11
C ASN A 163 -8.63 15.48 8.44
N ASP A 164 -9.01 16.73 8.69
CA ASP A 164 -8.60 17.49 9.86
C ASP A 164 -9.06 16.87 11.19
N GLU A 165 -10.16 16.11 11.16
CA GLU A 165 -10.71 15.39 12.32
C GLU A 165 -10.05 14.03 12.56
N PHE A 166 -9.14 13.59 11.67
CA PHE A 166 -8.51 12.28 11.81
C PHE A 166 -7.48 12.31 12.93
N THR A 167 -7.72 11.49 13.95
CA THR A 167 -6.81 11.33 15.10
C THR A 167 -6.02 10.03 15.02
N PHE A 168 -4.74 10.09 15.37
CA PHE A 168 -3.87 8.93 15.39
C PHE A 168 -3.91 8.22 16.73
N ASN A 169 -4.22 6.94 16.75
CA ASN A 169 -4.03 6.12 17.93
C ASN A 169 -2.55 5.89 18.20
N LYS A 170 -2.14 5.97 19.47
CA LYS A 170 -0.78 5.61 19.87
C LYS A 170 -0.55 4.13 19.56
N LYS A 171 0.60 3.84 18.92
CA LYS A 171 1.01 2.45 18.68
C LYS A 171 1.60 1.88 19.96
N GLU A 172 0.99 0.82 20.46
CA GLU A 172 1.58 0.00 21.52
C GLU A 172 2.47 -1.07 20.89
N ILE A 173 3.69 -1.18 21.39
CA ILE A 173 4.67 -2.17 20.94
C ILE A 173 4.76 -3.23 22.03
N LYS A 174 4.70 -4.50 21.65
CA LYS A 174 4.86 -5.63 22.58
C LYS A 174 6.25 -5.61 23.18
N GLU A 175 6.36 -5.94 24.48
CA GLU A 175 7.63 -5.95 25.20
C GLU A 175 8.62 -6.98 24.65
N ASP A 176 8.12 -8.12 24.18
CA ASP A 176 8.88 -9.24 23.61
C ASP A 176 9.21 -9.10 22.11
N TYR A 177 9.05 -7.89 21.56
CA TYR A 177 9.25 -7.65 20.12
C TYR A 177 10.72 -7.82 19.69
N VAL A 178 11.68 -7.64 20.59
CA VAL A 178 13.11 -7.81 20.36
C VAL A 178 13.67 -8.79 21.36
N VAL A 179 14.39 -9.79 20.89
CA VAL A 179 15.07 -10.79 21.71
C VAL A 179 16.56 -10.69 21.45
N TYR A 180 17.35 -10.50 22.51
CA TYR A 180 18.80 -10.58 22.48
C TYR A 180 19.23 -12.01 22.70
N VAL A 181 20.01 -12.59 21.80
CA VAL A 181 20.37 -14.02 21.80
C VAL A 181 21.83 -14.30 22.13
N ASP A 182 22.61 -13.26 22.40
CA ASP A 182 24.07 -13.35 22.62
C ASP A 182 24.43 -14.30 23.77
N ASP A 183 23.56 -14.44 24.77
CA ASP A 183 23.76 -15.31 25.95
C ASP A 183 23.12 -16.69 25.78
N LEU A 184 22.54 -17.02 24.60
CA LEU A 184 21.77 -18.23 24.36
C LEU A 184 22.51 -19.29 23.51
N ILE A 185 23.77 -19.03 23.11
CA ILE A 185 24.60 -19.92 22.26
C ILE A 185 25.86 -20.34 23.01
#